data_dc766432d5ee281321597119047d82f7
#
_entry.id   dc766432d5ee281321597119047d82f7
#
_cell.length_a   1.000
_cell.length_b   1.000
_cell.length_c   1.000
_cell.angle_alpha   90.00
_cell.angle_beta   90.00
_cell.angle_gamma   90.00
#
_symmetry.space_group_name_H-M   'P 1'
#
loop_
_entity.id
_entity.type
_entity.pdbx_description
1 polymer ?
#
loop_
_entity_poly.entity_id
_entity_poly.type
_entity_poly.pdbx_seq_one_letter_code
_entity_poly.pdbx_strand_id
1 'polypeptide(L)'
;LNQPAGGAEDRDYDQAGLAWGARDGDFETVAELQQVLGMRPALYAAAAPHLTVHSGAARPDVRFASDLVLAAMGQQRPPAVEGAAPEFGSGTYSIDSRARLAEGRSAHLSVVVRAGGNALPGSTYTPLRWQDGAPSDGRDRVSAER
;
A
#
# COMPACT_ATOMS: atom_id res chain seq x y z
N LEU A 1 -24.20 -10.15 1.56
CA LEU A 1 -25.26 -9.26 1.06
C LEU A 1 -24.59 -8.16 0.28
N ASN A 2 -24.37 -8.43 -1.01
CA ASN A 2 -23.79 -7.48 -1.93
C ASN A 2 -24.75 -6.33 -2.14
N GLN A 3 -24.31 -5.14 -1.83
CA GLN A 3 -25.03 -3.93 -2.17
C GLN A 3 -24.46 -3.42 -3.48
N PRO A 4 -25.19 -3.45 -4.58
CA PRO A 4 -24.70 -2.95 -5.85
C PRO A 4 -24.62 -1.42 -5.79
N ALA A 5 -23.47 -0.92 -5.39
CA ALA A 5 -23.12 0.50 -5.56
C ALA A 5 -22.40 0.73 -6.89
N GLY A 6 -22.80 0.00 -7.95
CA GLY A 6 -22.17 0.09 -9.27
C GLY A 6 -20.90 -0.73 -9.44
N GLY A 7 -20.63 -1.68 -8.54
CA GLY A 7 -19.57 -2.68 -8.71
C GLY A 7 -19.97 -3.79 -9.68
N ALA A 8 -18.98 -4.50 -10.23
CA ALA A 8 -19.22 -5.71 -11.02
C ALA A 8 -19.46 -6.90 -10.08
N GLU A 9 -20.47 -7.70 -10.40
CA GLU A 9 -20.86 -8.89 -9.67
C GLU A 9 -20.45 -10.15 -10.45
N ASP A 10 -20.59 -11.35 -9.87
CA ASP A 10 -20.22 -12.62 -10.50
C ASP A 10 -20.71 -12.76 -11.95
N ARG A 11 -21.96 -12.34 -12.20
CA ARG A 11 -22.53 -12.36 -13.54
C ARG A 11 -21.74 -11.54 -14.55
N ASP A 12 -21.15 -10.44 -14.14
CA ASP A 12 -20.36 -9.57 -15.03
C ASP A 12 -19.02 -10.22 -15.34
N TYR A 13 -18.44 -10.92 -14.39
CA TYR A 13 -17.22 -11.72 -14.58
C TYR A 13 -17.48 -12.91 -15.49
N ASP A 14 -18.59 -13.63 -15.32
CA ASP A 14 -19.00 -14.72 -16.21
C ASP A 14 -19.19 -14.23 -17.64
N GLN A 15 -19.85 -13.08 -17.83
CA GLN A 15 -20.03 -12.47 -19.16
C GLN A 15 -18.71 -12.05 -19.82
N ALA A 16 -17.74 -11.68 -19.01
CA ALA A 16 -16.37 -11.37 -19.47
C ALA A 16 -15.53 -12.64 -19.73
N GLY A 17 -16.06 -13.83 -19.48
CA GLY A 17 -15.38 -15.11 -19.70
C GLY A 17 -14.27 -15.38 -18.69
N LEU A 18 -14.34 -14.80 -17.50
CA LEU A 18 -13.39 -15.00 -16.43
C LEU A 18 -13.75 -16.24 -15.61
N ALA A 19 -12.73 -16.98 -15.16
CA ALA A 19 -12.91 -18.20 -14.35
C ALA A 19 -13.10 -17.89 -12.85
N TRP A 20 -13.15 -16.62 -12.46
CA TRP A 20 -13.35 -16.14 -11.09
C TRP A 20 -14.43 -15.07 -11.08
N GLY A 21 -15.06 -14.86 -9.94
CA GLY A 21 -16.11 -13.87 -9.72
C GLY A 21 -15.66 -12.68 -8.85
N ALA A 22 -16.63 -11.94 -8.37
CA ALA A 22 -16.43 -10.87 -7.39
C ALA A 22 -15.88 -11.44 -6.07
N ARG A 23 -14.96 -10.70 -5.41
CA ARG A 23 -14.34 -11.22 -4.20
C ARG A 23 -15.28 -11.31 -3.00
N ASP A 24 -16.27 -10.45 -2.91
CA ASP A 24 -17.24 -10.39 -1.79
C ASP A 24 -16.62 -10.19 -0.39
N GLY A 25 -15.44 -9.60 -0.32
CA GLY A 25 -14.71 -9.38 0.92
C GLY A 25 -13.55 -8.41 0.78
N ASP A 26 -12.89 -8.16 1.90
CA ASP A 26 -11.71 -7.30 1.93
C ASP A 26 -10.53 -7.96 1.20
N PHE A 27 -9.70 -7.15 0.55
CA PHE A 27 -8.47 -7.61 -0.07
C PHE A 27 -7.41 -7.95 0.99
N GLU A 28 -6.76 -9.07 0.84
CA GLU A 28 -5.62 -9.49 1.67
C GLU A 28 -4.30 -8.96 1.12
N THR A 29 -4.24 -8.76 -0.19
CA THR A 29 -3.07 -8.22 -0.87
C THR A 29 -3.47 -7.18 -1.91
N VAL A 30 -2.60 -6.20 -2.16
CA VAL A 30 -2.80 -5.24 -3.25
C VAL A 30 -2.81 -5.92 -4.62
N ALA A 31 -2.12 -7.07 -4.76
CA ALA A 31 -2.05 -7.81 -6.01
C ALA A 31 -3.41 -8.35 -6.48
N GLU A 32 -4.35 -8.59 -5.58
CA GLU A 32 -5.70 -9.06 -5.91
C GLU A 32 -6.50 -8.07 -6.75
N LEU A 33 -6.13 -6.78 -6.72
CA LEU A 33 -6.72 -5.78 -7.62
C LEU A 33 -6.58 -6.12 -9.11
N GLN A 34 -5.58 -6.95 -9.47
CA GLN A 34 -5.42 -7.40 -10.85
C GLN A 34 -6.55 -8.33 -11.31
N GLN A 35 -7.29 -8.92 -10.37
CA GLN A 35 -8.44 -9.78 -10.64
C GLN A 35 -9.76 -9.01 -10.73
N VAL A 36 -9.76 -7.72 -10.38
CA VAL A 36 -10.96 -6.89 -10.47
C VAL A 36 -11.30 -6.61 -11.93
N LEU A 37 -12.55 -6.86 -12.29
CA LEU A 37 -13.04 -6.65 -13.65
C LEU A 37 -12.77 -5.20 -14.11
N GLY A 38 -12.14 -5.06 -15.28
CA GLY A 38 -11.74 -3.76 -15.83
C GLY A 38 -10.40 -3.23 -15.34
N MET A 39 -9.75 -3.88 -14.37
CA MET A 39 -8.40 -3.50 -13.95
C MET A 39 -7.39 -3.84 -15.04
N ARG A 40 -6.76 -2.82 -15.60
CA ARG A 40 -5.73 -2.98 -16.63
C ARG A 40 -4.34 -2.98 -16.00
N PRO A 41 -3.37 -3.74 -16.57
CA PRO A 41 -2.01 -3.80 -16.04
C PRO A 41 -1.35 -2.42 -15.82
N ALA A 42 -1.54 -1.49 -16.77
CA ALA A 42 -1.00 -0.14 -16.65
C ALA A 42 -1.65 0.65 -15.49
N LEU A 43 -2.96 0.49 -15.26
CA LEU A 43 -3.66 1.12 -14.15
C LEU A 43 -3.20 0.52 -12.82
N TYR A 44 -3.10 -0.81 -12.75
CA TYR A 44 -2.57 -1.49 -11.57
C TYR A 44 -1.15 -1.01 -11.23
N ALA A 45 -0.25 -0.99 -12.22
CA ALA A 45 1.13 -0.55 -12.01
C ALA A 45 1.23 0.90 -11.50
N ALA A 46 0.33 1.78 -11.96
CA ALA A 46 0.27 3.17 -11.50
C ALA A 46 -0.31 3.29 -10.09
N ALA A 47 -1.33 2.49 -9.76
CA ALA A 47 -2.06 2.61 -8.49
C ALA A 47 -1.38 1.84 -7.34
N ALA A 48 -0.85 0.64 -7.59
CA ALA A 48 -0.33 -0.27 -6.57
C ALA A 48 0.67 0.37 -5.57
N PRO A 49 1.60 1.27 -5.99
CA PRO A 49 2.52 1.93 -5.08
C PRO A 49 1.83 2.85 -4.04
N HIS A 50 0.58 3.22 -4.29
CA HIS A 50 -0.18 4.15 -3.47
C HIS A 50 -1.26 3.47 -2.61
N LEU A 51 -1.34 2.14 -2.68
CA LEU A 51 -2.36 1.35 -2.00
C LEU A 51 -1.74 0.46 -0.92
N THR A 52 -2.52 0.16 0.10
CA THR A 52 -2.16 -0.77 1.17
C THR A 52 -3.39 -1.44 1.72
N VAL A 53 -3.25 -2.69 2.11
CA VAL A 53 -4.26 -3.46 2.86
C VAL A 53 -3.98 -3.46 4.37
N HIS A 54 -2.88 -2.83 4.80
CA HIS A 54 -2.40 -2.93 6.18
C HIS A 54 -2.79 -1.76 7.09
N SER A 55 -3.37 -0.68 6.54
CA SER A 55 -3.70 0.51 7.34
C SER A 55 -4.86 0.28 8.31
N GLY A 56 -5.78 -0.63 7.99
CA GLY A 56 -7.05 -0.80 8.70
C GLY A 56 -8.00 0.41 8.57
N ALA A 57 -7.66 1.37 7.70
CA ALA A 57 -8.44 2.58 7.48
C ALA A 57 -9.07 2.57 6.08
N ALA A 58 -10.35 2.93 6.00
CA ALA A 58 -11.07 3.00 4.73
C ALA A 58 -10.63 4.20 3.85
N ARG A 59 -9.94 5.17 4.42
CA ARG A 59 -9.45 6.36 3.73
C ARG A 59 -8.01 6.69 4.14
N PRO A 60 -7.21 7.22 3.21
CA PRO A 60 -5.88 7.72 3.54
C PRO A 60 -5.95 8.89 4.53
N ASP A 61 -4.95 8.98 5.41
CA ASP A 61 -4.76 10.16 6.24
C ASP A 61 -4.12 11.27 5.40
N VAL A 62 -4.82 12.39 5.25
CA VAL A 62 -4.39 13.53 4.41
C VAL A 62 -3.05 14.13 4.83
N ARG A 63 -2.64 13.94 6.08
CA ARG A 63 -1.37 14.44 6.61
C ARG A 63 -0.17 13.67 6.06
N PHE A 64 -0.34 12.37 5.79
CA PHE A 64 0.71 11.43 5.37
C PHE A 64 0.54 10.94 3.93
N ALA A 65 -0.61 11.19 3.31
CA ALA A 65 -0.86 10.80 1.92
C ALA A 65 0.12 11.48 0.96
N SER A 66 0.50 10.81 -0.13
CA SER A 66 1.28 11.44 -1.20
C SER A 66 0.45 12.49 -1.94
N ASP A 67 1.13 13.44 -2.61
CA ASP A 67 0.43 14.49 -3.35
C ASP A 67 -0.46 13.94 -4.46
N LEU A 68 -0.07 12.81 -5.07
CA LEU A 68 -0.89 12.11 -6.06
C LEU A 68 -2.18 11.58 -5.43
N VAL A 69 -2.10 10.99 -4.25
CA VAL A 69 -3.28 10.48 -3.51
C VAL A 69 -4.16 11.65 -3.08
N LEU A 70 -3.59 12.75 -2.60
CA LEU A 70 -4.34 13.96 -2.25
C LEU A 70 -5.07 14.52 -3.46
N ALA A 71 -4.39 14.63 -4.60
CA ALA A 71 -5.01 15.10 -5.85
C ALA A 71 -6.16 14.18 -6.29
N ALA A 72 -6.00 12.86 -6.22
CA ALA A 72 -7.05 11.89 -6.54
C ALA A 72 -8.27 12.00 -5.62
N MET A 73 -8.07 12.43 -4.37
CA MET A 73 -9.14 12.66 -3.39
C MET A 73 -9.76 14.05 -3.48
N GLY A 74 -9.23 14.96 -4.33
CA GLY A 74 -9.63 16.37 -4.35
C GLY A 74 -9.26 17.11 -3.06
N GLN A 75 -8.24 16.66 -2.34
CA GLN A 75 -7.80 17.17 -1.05
C GLN A 75 -6.46 17.92 -1.19
N GLN A 76 -6.20 18.81 -0.24
CA GLN A 76 -4.90 19.46 -0.09
C GLN A 76 -4.30 19.08 1.26
N ARG A 77 -2.97 19.03 1.31
CA ARG A 77 -2.26 18.82 2.57
C ARG A 77 -2.54 19.96 3.52
N PRO A 78 -2.96 19.69 4.77
CA PRO A 78 -3.09 20.72 5.78
C PRO A 78 -1.73 21.40 6.01
N PRO A 79 -1.70 22.69 6.30
CA PRO A 79 -0.46 23.37 6.63
C PRO A 79 0.19 22.74 7.86
N ALA A 80 1.52 22.63 7.85
CA ALA A 80 2.26 22.22 9.02
C ALA A 80 2.09 23.25 10.13
N VAL A 81 1.73 22.79 11.33
CA VAL A 81 1.66 23.65 12.51
C VAL A 81 3.06 23.70 13.12
N GLU A 82 3.66 24.90 13.12
CA GLU A 82 4.99 25.11 13.69
C GLU A 82 4.97 24.83 15.19
N GLY A 83 5.90 24.00 15.68
CA GLY A 83 5.96 23.58 17.08
C GLY A 83 5.01 22.45 17.48
N ALA A 84 4.24 21.90 16.56
CA ALA A 84 3.46 20.70 16.85
C ALA A 84 4.39 19.52 17.14
N ALA A 85 4.01 18.70 18.14
CA ALA A 85 4.70 17.43 18.40
C ALA A 85 4.63 16.56 17.13
N PRO A 86 5.66 15.71 16.85
CA PRO A 86 5.63 14.82 15.72
C PRO A 86 4.38 13.94 15.79
N GLU A 87 3.52 14.07 14.78
CA GLU A 87 2.33 13.26 14.66
C GLU A 87 2.71 11.90 14.08
N PHE A 88 2.28 10.86 14.75
CA PHE A 88 2.40 9.50 14.26
C PHE A 88 1.13 9.16 13.49
N GLY A 89 1.27 8.61 12.26
CA GLY A 89 0.14 8.18 11.44
C GLY A 89 -0.65 7.02 12.06
N SER A 90 -1.14 6.10 11.23
CA SER A 90 -1.90 4.91 11.66
C SER A 90 -1.10 3.95 12.56
N GLY A 91 0.17 4.25 12.82
CA GLY A 91 1.10 3.34 13.48
C GLY A 91 1.58 2.19 12.58
N THR A 92 1.20 2.17 11.30
CA THR A 92 1.65 1.20 10.33
C THR A 92 2.68 1.85 9.39
N TYR A 93 3.86 1.24 9.31
CA TYR A 93 5.01 1.78 8.58
C TYR A 93 5.55 0.76 7.60
N SER A 94 5.85 1.20 6.38
CA SER A 94 6.65 0.46 5.41
C SER A 94 8.10 0.91 5.52
N ILE A 95 9.02 -0.03 5.69
CA ILE A 95 10.45 0.23 5.86
C ILE A 95 11.18 -0.55 4.78
N ASP A 96 11.89 0.17 3.91
CA ASP A 96 12.78 -0.41 2.91
C ASP A 96 14.23 -0.12 3.31
N SER A 97 14.98 -1.18 3.58
CA SER A 97 16.38 -1.10 3.99
C SER A 97 17.27 -1.72 2.92
N ARG A 98 18.33 -1.01 2.55
CA ARG A 98 19.29 -1.48 1.55
C ARG A 98 20.70 -1.35 2.12
N ALA A 99 21.47 -2.42 1.98
CA ALA A 99 22.89 -2.46 2.30
C ALA A 99 23.68 -2.83 1.05
N ARG A 100 24.82 -2.16 0.85
CA ARG A 100 25.76 -2.48 -0.22
C ARG A 100 27.17 -2.59 0.36
N LEU A 101 27.82 -3.69 0.05
CA LEU A 101 29.21 -3.93 0.44
C LEU A 101 30.17 -3.39 -0.63
N ALA A 102 31.41 -3.11 -0.22
CA ALA A 102 32.43 -2.57 -1.11
C ALA A 102 32.72 -3.48 -2.33
N GLU A 103 32.61 -4.80 -2.15
CA GLU A 103 32.75 -5.80 -3.21
C GLU A 103 31.53 -5.90 -4.15
N GLY A 104 30.56 -5.01 -4.01
CA GLY A 104 29.40 -4.92 -4.90
C GLY A 104 28.20 -5.82 -4.53
N ARG A 105 28.30 -6.66 -3.50
CA ARG A 105 27.14 -7.41 -2.97
C ARG A 105 26.15 -6.44 -2.34
N SER A 106 24.87 -6.68 -2.58
CA SER A 106 23.79 -5.89 -1.98
C SER A 106 22.77 -6.80 -1.31
N ALA A 107 22.14 -6.30 -0.25
CA ALA A 107 21.00 -6.89 0.39
C ALA A 107 19.88 -5.85 0.48
N HIS A 108 18.65 -6.31 0.34
CA HIS A 108 17.46 -5.49 0.46
C HIS A 108 16.48 -6.18 1.39
N LEU A 109 15.85 -5.41 2.27
CA LEU A 109 14.80 -5.85 3.17
C LEU A 109 13.64 -4.88 3.07
N SER A 110 12.45 -5.38 2.79
CA SER A 110 11.20 -4.62 2.84
C SER A 110 10.29 -5.22 3.91
N VAL A 111 9.87 -4.39 4.86
CA VAL A 111 9.00 -4.80 5.94
C VAL A 111 7.82 -3.85 6.09
N VAL A 112 6.66 -4.37 6.48
CA VAL A 112 5.54 -3.58 6.98
C VAL A 112 5.36 -3.94 8.45
N VAL A 113 5.43 -2.94 9.30
CA VAL A 113 5.29 -3.11 10.76
C VAL A 113 4.17 -2.22 11.29
N ARG A 114 3.50 -2.70 12.32
CA ARG A 114 2.59 -1.89 13.13
C ARG A 114 3.25 -1.60 14.48
N ALA A 115 3.47 -0.32 14.79
CA ALA A 115 3.97 0.13 16.06
C ALA A 115 2.80 0.49 16.99
N GLY A 116 2.92 0.15 18.28
CA GLY A 116 1.85 0.36 19.26
C GLY A 116 0.72 -0.67 19.19
N GLY A 117 -0.34 -0.46 19.98
CA GLY A 117 -1.46 -1.41 20.08
C GLY A 117 -1.10 -2.67 20.87
N ASN A 118 -1.80 -3.78 20.59
CA ASN A 118 -1.59 -5.07 21.23
C ASN A 118 -0.36 -5.81 20.68
N ALA A 119 0.80 -5.16 20.64
CA ALA A 119 2.04 -5.85 20.37
C ALA A 119 2.24 -6.99 21.40
N LEU A 120 2.86 -8.09 20.97
CA LEU A 120 3.20 -9.19 21.88
C LEU A 120 3.99 -8.65 23.08
N PRO A 121 3.78 -9.19 24.29
CA PRO A 121 4.51 -8.77 25.47
C PRO A 121 6.02 -8.75 25.20
N GLY A 122 6.66 -7.59 25.44
CA GLY A 122 8.08 -7.39 25.17
C GLY A 122 8.43 -6.93 23.75
N SER A 123 7.44 -6.79 22.85
CA SER A 123 7.65 -6.24 21.50
C SER A 123 7.05 -4.84 21.39
N THR A 124 7.78 -3.93 20.78
CA THR A 124 7.31 -2.56 20.51
C THR A 124 6.60 -2.43 19.16
N TYR A 125 6.63 -3.48 18.34
CA TYR A 125 5.99 -3.52 17.04
C TYR A 125 5.54 -4.94 16.67
N THR A 126 4.62 -5.05 15.72
CA THR A 126 4.17 -6.31 15.14
C THR A 126 4.53 -6.31 13.65
N PRO A 127 5.31 -7.26 13.14
CA PRO A 127 5.54 -7.40 11.71
C PRO A 127 4.26 -7.91 11.03
N LEU A 128 3.82 -7.19 9.99
CA LEU A 128 2.67 -7.55 9.17
C LEU A 128 3.11 -8.21 7.86
N ARG A 129 4.26 -7.79 7.33
CA ARG A 129 4.87 -8.34 6.12
C ARG A 129 6.39 -8.28 6.26
N TRP A 130 7.06 -9.32 5.79
CA TRP A 130 8.52 -9.40 5.77
C TRP A 130 8.98 -9.98 4.45
N GLN A 131 9.85 -9.28 3.73
CA GLN A 131 10.38 -9.72 2.45
C GLN A 131 11.86 -9.43 2.35
N ASP A 132 12.63 -10.48 2.10
CA ASP A 132 14.04 -10.40 1.75
C ASP A 132 14.20 -10.45 0.23
N GLY A 133 15.10 -9.66 -0.34
CA GLY A 133 15.40 -9.65 -1.77
C GLY A 133 15.27 -8.29 -2.43
N ALA A 134 15.39 -8.26 -3.76
CA ALA A 134 15.22 -7.03 -4.52
C ALA A 134 13.75 -6.56 -4.46
N PRO A 135 13.51 -5.23 -4.38
CA PRO A 135 12.15 -4.71 -4.43
C PRO A 135 11.52 -5.08 -5.78
N SER A 136 10.29 -5.58 -5.72
CA SER A 136 9.48 -5.86 -6.91
C SER A 136 8.94 -4.60 -7.59
N ASP A 137 9.19 -3.42 -7.02
CA ASP A 137 8.59 -2.16 -7.44
C ASP A 137 9.59 -1.21 -8.05
N GLY A 138 9.25 -0.68 -9.22
CA GLY A 138 10.02 0.29 -9.98
C GLY A 138 10.25 1.66 -9.33
N ARG A 139 10.41 1.74 -8.00
CA ARG A 139 10.72 2.97 -7.27
C ARG A 139 12.18 3.43 -7.37
N ASP A 140 13.04 2.69 -8.11
CA ASP A 140 14.47 2.97 -8.18
C ASP A 140 14.88 4.10 -9.14
N ARG A 141 13.95 4.95 -9.59
CA ARG A 141 14.27 6.00 -10.57
C ARG A 141 14.20 7.44 -10.07
N VAL A 142 14.18 7.69 -8.79
CA VAL A 142 14.29 9.07 -8.30
C VAL A 142 15.35 9.16 -7.22
N SER A 143 16.53 9.54 -7.58
CA SER A 143 17.60 10.18 -6.82
C SER A 143 18.97 9.62 -7.13
N ALA A 144 19.41 9.83 -8.35
CA ALA A 144 20.84 9.80 -8.68
C ALA A 144 21.14 10.91 -9.69
N GLU A 145 20.82 12.16 -9.31
CA GLU A 145 21.40 13.34 -9.93
C GLU A 145 21.36 14.51 -8.93
N ARG A 146 22.42 14.62 -8.17
CA ARG A 146 23.23 15.81 -7.86
C ARG A 146 24.28 15.49 -6.80
#